data_c9ebb6502dc886ccadf1971200b1e126
#
_entry.id   c9ebb6502dc886ccadf1971200b1e126
#
_cell.length_a   1.000
_cell.length_b   1.000
_cell.length_c   1.000
_cell.angle_alpha   90.00
_cell.angle_beta   90.00
_cell.angle_gamma   90.00
#
_symmetry.space_group_name_H-M   'P 1'
#
loop_
_entity.id
_entity.type
_entity.pdbx_description
1 polymer ?
#
loop_
_entity_poly.entity_id
_entity_poly.type
_entity_poly.pdbx_seq_one_letter_code
_entity_poly.pdbx_strand_id
1 'polypeptide(L)' 'MSGNLKKYIGLDVHKEATSIAVLNGVGKLVMESIIETKAANLLEFLHGLRGELHVTLEEGTWAAWLYDVLKPHVREIVV' A
#
# COMPACT_ATOMS: atom_id res chain seq x y z
N MET A 1 15.19 4.19 -19.40
CA MET A 1 14.23 4.39 -19.12
C MET A 1 13.64 3.77 -18.07
N SER A 2 13.08 4.21 -17.45
CA SER A 2 12.69 3.77 -16.22
C SER A 2 11.30 3.38 -16.12
N GLY A 3 10.76 2.82 -17.12
CA GLY A 3 9.39 2.43 -17.12
C GLY A 3 9.04 1.37 -16.09
N ASN A 4 10.04 0.80 -15.43
CA ASN A 4 9.77 -0.28 -14.51
C ASN A 4 10.01 0.09 -13.07
N LEU A 5 9.66 1.28 -12.71
CA LEU A 5 9.72 1.65 -11.31
C LEU A 5 8.70 0.86 -10.54
N LYS A 6 9.18 0.06 -9.60
CA LYS A 6 8.30 -0.72 -8.74
C LYS A 6 8.37 -0.20 -7.32
N LYS A 7 7.24 -0.22 -6.64
CA LYS A 7 7.15 0.09 -5.22
C LYS A 7 6.48 -1.07 -4.53
N TYR A 8 7.05 -1.47 -3.42
CA TYR A 8 6.49 -2.54 -2.60
C TYR A 8 5.97 -1.89 -1.32
N ILE A 9 4.68 -2.03 -1.06
CA ILE A 9 4.02 -1.32 0.02
C ILE A 9 3.45 -2.31 1.01
N GLY A 10 3.91 -2.24 2.26
CA GLY A 10 3.38 -3.06 3.33
C GLY A 10 2.41 -2.24 4.16
N LEU A 11 1.23 -2.78 4.38
CA LEU A 11 0.19 -2.12 5.18
C LEU A 11 -0.11 -2.95 6.41
N ASP A 12 0.02 -2.32 7.58
CA ASP A 12 -0.36 -2.91 8.86
C ASP A 12 -1.58 -2.12 9.32
N VAL A 13 -2.76 -2.72 9.15
CA VAL A 13 -4.03 -2.01 9.29
C VAL A 13 -4.65 -2.26 10.65
N HIS A 14 -4.88 -1.19 11.37
CA HIS A 14 -5.60 -1.21 12.63
C HIS A 14 -6.86 -0.36 12.49
N LYS A 15 -7.76 -0.50 13.43
CA LYS A 15 -9.06 0.17 13.35
C LYS A 15 -8.96 1.68 13.11
N GLU A 16 -8.04 2.34 13.79
CA GLU A 16 -7.95 3.80 13.72
C GLU A 16 -6.79 4.30 12.87
N ALA A 17 -5.71 3.57 12.81
CA ALA A 17 -4.52 4.00 12.08
C ALA A 17 -3.92 2.85 11.30
N THR A 18 -3.37 3.16 10.14
CA THR A 18 -2.66 2.20 9.29
C THR A 18 -1.22 2.64 9.16
N SER A 19 -0.30 1.72 9.47
CA SER A 19 1.12 1.95 9.26
C SER A 19 1.49 1.51 7.86
N ILE A 20 2.23 2.34 7.15
CA ILE A 20 2.59 2.10 5.76
C ILE A 20 4.10 2.14 5.62
N ALA A 21 4.67 1.12 5.01
CA ALA A 21 6.09 1.11 4.66
C ALA A 21 6.20 0.95 3.15
N VAL A 22 6.98 1.81 2.52
CA VAL A 22 7.18 1.79 1.07
C VAL A 22 8.62 1.48 0.77
N LEU A 23 8.85 0.42 0.00
CA LEU A 23 10.17 0.02 -0.44
C LEU A 23 10.28 0.24 -1.95
N ASN A 24 11.48 0.56 -2.42
CA ASN A 24 11.72 0.70 -3.86
C ASN A 24 11.95 -0.67 -4.50
N GLY A 25 12.24 -0.68 -5.79
CA GLY A 25 12.38 -1.91 -6.55
C GLY A 25 13.52 -2.82 -6.11
N VAL A 26 14.50 -2.29 -5.38
CA VAL A 26 15.61 -3.10 -4.85
C VAL A 26 15.39 -3.47 -3.39
N GLY A 27 14.21 -3.19 -2.85
CA GLY A 27 13.89 -3.58 -1.48
C GLY A 27 14.33 -2.61 -0.41
N LYS A 28 14.73 -1.40 -0.78
CA LYS A 28 15.16 -0.40 0.20
C LYS A 28 13.97 0.41 0.68
N LEU A 29 13.86 0.62 1.99
CA LEU A 29 12.80 1.44 2.56
C LEU A 29 13.01 2.89 2.15
N VAL A 30 12.03 3.48 1.50
CA VAL A 30 12.11 4.86 1.03
C VAL A 30 11.11 5.78 1.73
N MET A 31 10.10 5.24 2.38
CA MET A 31 9.11 6.05 3.06
C MET A 31 8.36 5.23 4.09
N GLU A 32 8.01 5.87 5.20
CA GLU A 32 7.11 5.30 6.19
C GLU A 32 6.07 6.36 6.55
N SER A 33 4.87 5.92 6.84
CA SER A 33 3.79 6.85 7.18
C SER A 33 2.76 6.16 8.05
N ILE A 34 2.04 6.94 8.84
CA ILE A 34 0.89 6.44 9.61
C ILE A 34 -0.26 7.35 9.27
N ILE A 35 -1.35 6.78 8.78
CA ILE A 35 -2.52 7.56 8.41
C ILE A 35 -3.78 6.95 8.99
N GLU A 36 -4.86 7.72 9.06
CA GLU A 36 -6.12 7.21 9.54
C GLU A 36 -6.62 6.09 8.62
N THR A 37 -7.24 5.07 9.21
CA THR A 37 -7.75 3.93 8.47
C THR A 37 -9.09 4.29 7.81
N LYS A 38 -8.99 4.93 6.66
CA LYS A 38 -10.14 5.30 5.82
C LYS A 38 -9.79 5.00 4.38
N ALA A 39 -10.75 4.45 3.63
CA ALA A 39 -10.52 4.10 2.24
C ALA A 39 -9.96 5.28 1.43
N ALA A 40 -10.57 6.45 1.60
CA ALA A 40 -10.14 7.65 0.86
C ALA A 40 -8.69 8.02 1.16
N ASN A 41 -8.28 7.93 2.43
CA ASN A 41 -6.92 8.27 2.82
C ASN A 41 -5.90 7.29 2.24
N LEU A 42 -6.23 6.00 2.26
CA LEU A 42 -5.35 4.98 1.71
C LEU A 42 -5.21 5.11 0.20
N LEU A 43 -6.32 5.35 -0.49
CA LEU A 43 -6.28 5.55 -1.94
C LEU A 43 -5.51 6.80 -2.32
N GLU A 44 -5.71 7.88 -1.58
CA GLU A 44 -4.98 9.12 -1.83
C GLU A 44 -3.47 8.91 -1.65
N PHE A 45 -3.09 8.21 -0.60
CA PHE A 45 -1.69 7.90 -0.36
C PHE A 45 -1.09 7.11 -1.53
N LEU A 46 -1.78 6.06 -1.95
CA LEU A 46 -1.28 5.20 -3.03
C LEU A 46 -1.23 5.96 -4.36
N HIS A 47 -2.23 6.80 -4.65
CA HIS A 47 -2.25 7.57 -5.88
C HIS A 47 -1.11 8.59 -5.94
N GLY A 48 -0.57 8.97 -4.80
CA GLY A 48 0.58 9.87 -4.74
C GLY A 48 1.91 9.19 -5.05
N LEU A 49 1.94 7.86 -5.07
CA LEU A 49 3.16 7.12 -5.34
C LEU A 49 3.29 6.86 -6.83
N ARG A 50 4.51 6.93 -7.33
CA ARG A 50 4.78 6.66 -8.73
C ARG A 50 5.22 5.23 -8.93
N GLY A 51 4.94 4.69 -10.11
CA GLY A 51 5.42 3.40 -10.52
C GLY A 51 4.37 2.31 -10.36
N GLU A 52 4.84 1.09 -10.44
CA GLU A 52 4.00 -0.08 -10.37
C GLU A 52 3.90 -0.49 -8.91
N LEU A 53 2.69 -0.46 -8.37
CA LEU A 53 2.49 -0.68 -6.94
C LEU A 53 2.16 -2.14 -6.63
N HIS A 54 2.94 -2.74 -5.74
CA HIS A 54 2.72 -4.09 -5.24
C HIS A 54 2.46 -3.97 -3.75
N VAL A 55 1.27 -4.35 -3.32
CA VAL A 55 0.82 -4.15 -1.94
C VAL A 55 0.74 -5.48 -1.21
N THR A 56 1.23 -5.49 0.02
CA THR A 56 1.07 -6.62 0.94
C THR A 56 0.26 -6.15 2.13
N LEU A 57 -0.81 -6.87 2.44
CA LEU A 57 -1.63 -6.60 3.60
C LEU A 57 -1.36 -7.64 4.65
N GLU A 58 -1.23 -7.22 5.92
CA GLU A 58 -1.17 -8.18 6.98
C GLU A 58 -2.54 -8.80 7.15
N GLU A 59 -2.59 -10.11 7.38
CA GLU A 59 -3.84 -10.80 7.57
C GLU A 59 -4.50 -10.30 8.85
N GLY A 60 -5.80 -10.07 8.81
CA GLY A 60 -6.54 -9.56 9.95
C GLY A 60 -7.94 -9.15 9.56
N THR A 61 -8.65 -8.56 10.52
CA THR A 61 -10.05 -8.20 10.37
C THR A 61 -10.35 -7.31 9.17
N TRP A 62 -9.43 -6.42 8.82
CA TRP A 62 -9.67 -5.44 7.78
C TRP A 62 -9.14 -5.84 6.40
N ALA A 63 -8.44 -6.98 6.31
CA ALA A 63 -7.74 -7.36 5.09
C ALA A 63 -8.69 -7.55 3.90
N ALA A 64 -9.80 -8.24 4.10
CA ALA A 64 -10.72 -8.51 3.00
C ALA A 64 -11.33 -7.22 2.44
N TRP A 65 -11.71 -6.30 3.32
CA TRP A 65 -12.25 -5.02 2.91
C TRP A 65 -11.24 -4.22 2.11
N LEU A 66 -10.02 -4.14 2.62
CA LEU A 66 -8.97 -3.39 1.93
C LEU A 66 -8.56 -4.03 0.63
N TYR A 67 -8.53 -5.34 0.57
CA TYR A 67 -8.22 -6.02 -0.68
C TYR A 67 -9.19 -5.55 -1.78
N ASP A 68 -10.48 -5.54 -1.47
CA ASP A 68 -11.48 -5.12 -2.43
C ASP A 68 -11.35 -3.64 -2.81
N VAL A 69 -11.05 -2.79 -1.84
CA VAL A 69 -10.91 -1.35 -2.07
C VAL A 69 -9.68 -1.03 -2.92
N LEU A 70 -8.56 -1.69 -2.64
CA LEU A 70 -7.28 -1.32 -3.24
C LEU A 70 -6.99 -2.05 -4.54
N LYS A 71 -7.55 -3.21 -4.75
CA LYS A 71 -7.23 -4.05 -5.90
C LYS A 71 -7.29 -3.32 -7.25
N PRO A 72 -8.31 -2.51 -7.54
CA PRO A 72 -8.37 -1.82 -8.84
C PRO A 72 -7.30 -0.75 -9.03
N HIS A 73 -6.60 -0.37 -7.96
CA HIS A 73 -5.69 0.78 -7.98
C HIS A 73 -4.22 0.38 -7.93
N VAL A 74 -3.92 -0.91 -7.85
CA VAL A 74 -2.54 -1.37 -7.72
C VAL A 74 -2.28 -2.51 -8.70
N ARG A 75 -1.01 -2.76 -8.96
CA ARG A 75 -0.62 -3.82 -9.89
C ARG A 75 -0.87 -5.19 -9.29
N GLU A 76 -0.57 -5.34 -8.00
CA GLU A 76 -0.72 -6.60 -7.30
C GLU A 76 -1.04 -6.34 -5.85
N ILE A 77 -1.88 -7.16 -5.25
CA ILE A 77 -2.15 -7.08 -3.83
C ILE A 77 -2.23 -8.50 -3.27
N VAL A 78 -1.53 -8.73 -2.17
CA VAL A 78 -1.42 -10.04 -1.52
C VAL A 78 -1.73 -9.87 -0.03
N VAL A 79 -2.45 -10.82 0.51
CA VAL A 79 -2.75 -10.85 1.95
C VAL A 79 -1.90 -11.89 2.64
#